data_afeb00814ae1c94bf9a73d7f74ff1d30
#
_entry.id   afeb00814ae1c94bf9a73d7f74ff1d30
#
_cell.length_a   1.000
_cell.length_b   1.000
_cell.length_c   1.000
_cell.angle_alpha   90.00
_cell.angle_beta   90.00
_cell.angle_gamma   90.00
#
_symmetry.space_group_name_H-M   'P 1'
#
loop_
_entity.id
_entity.type
_entity.pdbx_description
1 polymer ?
#
loop_
_entity_poly.entity_id
_entity_poly.type
_entity_poly.pdbx_seq_one_letter_code
_entity_poly.pdbx_strand_id
1 'polypeptide(L)'
;MKYDTSIYRGVFCALNAIYDKNDNINTDAIKALVTKYKQLGVNGIYACGSTGEGFLLSTEERMQVAEAVKEAAGDDMAVIVHVGAASTKEACILARHAEKIGVSAVSAVPSVYYRLSEASIEKHWDTIMDATELPFFIYNIPQLTGYDLSFELFEKMAKKEKVIGIKNSSESTCQTERFRKIAGPDFVIFNGPDEQLLAGRLMGATAGIGGTYGTMPELYLELTRLIENGDIENAKKMQTKINDCIYELLSFGSLYGACKAVMTLRYGIDCGIPRLPMLPVSKDDPKIKALAEKINRLVAEIKK
;
A
#
# COMPACT_ATOMS: atom_id res chain seq x y z
N MET A 1 10.58 -6.21 21.25
CA MET A 1 9.64 -5.14 20.87
C MET A 1 8.29 -5.41 21.53
N LYS A 2 7.51 -4.38 21.83
CA LYS A 2 6.16 -4.49 22.41
C LYS A 2 5.14 -5.13 21.45
N TYR A 3 5.38 -4.95 20.13
CA TYR A 3 4.47 -5.36 19.08
C TYR A 3 5.05 -6.53 18.28
N ASP A 4 4.18 -7.47 17.88
CA ASP A 4 4.55 -8.55 16.96
C ASP A 4 4.70 -8.00 15.54
N THR A 5 5.92 -8.07 15.00
CA THR A 5 6.23 -7.63 13.64
C THR A 5 6.20 -8.76 12.62
N SER A 6 5.97 -10.01 13.05
CA SER A 6 5.98 -11.19 12.16
C SER A 6 4.84 -11.17 11.13
N ILE A 7 3.71 -10.54 11.48
CA ILE A 7 2.53 -10.41 10.62
C ILE A 7 2.74 -9.45 9.43
N TYR A 8 3.80 -8.62 9.47
CA TYR A 8 4.07 -7.62 8.42
C TYR A 8 5.13 -8.14 7.42
N ARG A 9 4.87 -9.31 6.85
CA ARG A 9 5.73 -9.99 5.86
C ARG A 9 4.98 -10.22 4.55
N GLY A 10 5.73 -10.48 3.46
CA GLY A 10 5.15 -10.87 2.18
C GLY A 10 4.55 -9.72 1.37
N VAL A 11 3.35 -9.92 0.87
CA VAL A 11 2.68 -9.04 -0.12
C VAL A 11 1.47 -8.35 0.51
N PHE A 12 1.50 -7.02 0.51
CA PHE A 12 0.39 -6.18 0.97
C PHE A 12 -0.19 -5.40 -0.20
N CYS A 13 -1.48 -5.54 -0.46
CA CYS A 13 -2.14 -4.74 -1.48
C CYS A 13 -2.50 -3.36 -0.93
N ALA A 14 -2.00 -2.29 -1.57
CA ALA A 14 -2.56 -0.96 -1.37
C ALA A 14 -3.94 -0.94 -2.04
N LEU A 15 -4.99 -0.89 -1.23
CA LEU A 15 -6.36 -1.02 -1.69
C LEU A 15 -6.81 0.24 -2.44
N ASN A 16 -7.38 0.08 -3.64
CA ASN A 16 -8.07 1.15 -4.33
C ASN A 16 -9.39 1.49 -3.62
N ALA A 17 -9.73 2.76 -3.50
CA ALA A 17 -11.08 3.16 -3.13
C ALA A 17 -12.08 2.66 -4.18
N ILE A 18 -13.24 2.20 -3.76
CA ILE A 18 -14.28 1.73 -4.68
C ILE A 18 -15.54 2.55 -4.42
N TYR A 19 -16.04 3.18 -5.47
CA TYR A 19 -17.24 4.01 -5.44
C TYR A 19 -18.39 3.36 -6.21
N ASP A 20 -19.60 3.63 -5.77
CA ASP A 20 -20.81 3.31 -6.53
C ASP A 20 -21.04 4.35 -7.64
N LYS A 21 -22.14 4.16 -8.42
CA LYS A 21 -22.51 5.09 -9.50
C LYS A 21 -22.90 6.49 -9.04
N ASN A 22 -23.11 6.70 -7.74
CA ASN A 22 -23.47 7.98 -7.13
C ASN A 22 -22.27 8.62 -6.40
N ASP A 23 -21.04 8.10 -6.62
CA ASP A 23 -19.81 8.55 -5.98
C ASP A 23 -19.75 8.31 -4.46
N ASN A 24 -20.55 7.40 -3.91
CA ASN A 24 -20.44 6.96 -2.52
C ASN A 24 -19.50 5.77 -2.39
N ILE A 25 -18.92 5.57 -1.21
CA ILE A 25 -18.09 4.39 -0.93
C ILE A 25 -18.93 3.11 -1.08
N ASN A 26 -18.48 2.20 -1.94
CA ASN A 26 -19.08 0.90 -2.16
C ASN A 26 -18.48 -0.15 -1.22
N THR A 27 -18.99 -0.23 -0.01
CA THR A 27 -18.47 -1.13 1.04
C THR A 27 -18.57 -2.60 0.66
N ASP A 28 -19.61 -3.00 -0.08
CA ASP A 28 -19.79 -4.41 -0.50
C ASP A 28 -18.76 -4.82 -1.52
N ALA A 29 -18.45 -3.97 -2.50
CA ALA A 29 -17.39 -4.23 -3.46
C ALA A 29 -15.99 -4.23 -2.81
N ILE A 30 -15.75 -3.36 -1.82
CA ILE A 30 -14.53 -3.38 -1.00
C ILE A 30 -14.39 -4.72 -0.28
N LYS A 31 -15.43 -5.18 0.41
CA LYS A 31 -15.44 -6.47 1.12
C LYS A 31 -15.20 -7.64 0.17
N ALA A 32 -15.85 -7.64 -0.99
CA ALA A 32 -15.65 -8.67 -2.01
C ALA A 32 -14.21 -8.70 -2.52
N LEU A 33 -13.60 -7.53 -2.76
CA LEU A 33 -12.22 -7.43 -3.23
C LEU A 33 -11.22 -7.88 -2.17
N VAL A 34 -11.38 -7.48 -0.91
CA VAL A 34 -10.52 -7.93 0.22
C VAL A 34 -10.65 -9.44 0.40
N THR A 35 -11.87 -9.99 0.36
CA THR A 35 -12.09 -11.43 0.41
C THR A 35 -11.39 -12.15 -0.75
N LYS A 36 -11.41 -11.58 -1.95
CA LYS A 36 -10.68 -12.10 -3.10
C LYS A 36 -9.17 -12.12 -2.87
N TYR A 37 -8.59 -11.06 -2.33
CA TYR A 37 -7.16 -11.00 -1.99
C TYR A 37 -6.78 -12.03 -0.94
N LYS A 38 -7.62 -12.23 0.09
CA LYS A 38 -7.42 -13.26 1.11
C LYS A 38 -7.40 -14.67 0.49
N GLN A 39 -8.33 -14.97 -0.42
CA GLN A 39 -8.37 -16.24 -1.16
C GLN A 39 -7.15 -16.46 -2.05
N LEU A 40 -6.53 -15.41 -2.55
CA LEU A 40 -5.31 -15.46 -3.37
C LEU A 40 -4.03 -15.59 -2.52
N GLY A 41 -4.11 -15.48 -1.20
CA GLY A 41 -2.97 -15.60 -0.29
C GLY A 41 -2.22 -14.29 -0.03
N VAL A 42 -2.83 -13.13 -0.31
CA VAL A 42 -2.27 -11.82 0.05
C VAL A 42 -2.15 -11.72 1.57
N ASN A 43 -1.00 -11.25 2.06
CA ASN A 43 -0.68 -11.24 3.49
C ASN A 43 -1.35 -10.08 4.25
N GLY A 44 -1.65 -8.98 3.58
CA GLY A 44 -2.29 -7.84 4.24
C GLY A 44 -2.79 -6.77 3.29
N ILE A 45 -3.53 -5.83 3.86
CA ILE A 45 -4.11 -4.67 3.16
C ILE A 45 -3.54 -3.39 3.73
N TYR A 46 -3.19 -2.45 2.85
CA TYR A 46 -2.89 -1.07 3.18
C TYR A 46 -4.03 -0.19 2.68
N ALA A 47 -4.87 0.29 3.59
CA ALA A 47 -6.09 1.03 3.28
C ALA A 47 -5.88 2.56 3.35
N CYS A 48 -6.65 3.31 2.60
CA CYS A 48 -6.71 4.78 2.61
C CYS A 48 -5.39 5.49 2.30
N GLY A 49 -4.42 4.80 1.66
CA GLY A 49 -3.19 5.44 1.15
C GLY A 49 -3.42 6.16 -0.18
N SER A 50 -2.32 6.47 -0.90
CA SER A 50 -2.38 7.16 -2.20
C SER A 50 -3.19 6.36 -3.24
N THR A 51 -2.98 5.06 -3.34
CA THR A 51 -3.75 4.15 -4.21
C THR A 51 -5.24 4.11 -3.81
N GLY A 52 -5.53 4.24 -2.53
CA GLY A 52 -6.88 4.33 -1.98
C GLY A 52 -7.49 5.73 -2.06
N GLU A 53 -6.89 6.63 -2.85
CA GLU A 53 -7.40 8.00 -3.06
C GLU A 53 -7.63 8.76 -1.73
N GLY A 54 -6.88 8.39 -0.66
CA GLY A 54 -7.19 8.77 0.72
C GLY A 54 -7.29 10.28 1.00
N PHE A 55 -6.61 11.13 0.20
CA PHE A 55 -6.74 12.58 0.29
C PHE A 55 -7.93 13.16 -0.49
N LEU A 56 -8.65 12.34 -1.26
CA LEU A 56 -9.89 12.72 -1.95
C LEU A 56 -11.15 12.26 -1.17
N LEU A 57 -10.96 11.50 -0.10
CA LEU A 57 -12.02 10.99 0.76
C LEU A 57 -12.25 11.92 1.95
N SER A 58 -13.50 12.09 2.36
CA SER A 58 -13.82 12.71 3.64
C SER A 58 -13.35 11.82 4.81
N THR A 59 -13.29 12.39 6.00
CA THR A 59 -12.98 11.64 7.23
C THR A 59 -13.92 10.44 7.41
N GLU A 60 -15.22 10.65 7.18
CA GLU A 60 -16.27 9.63 7.29
C GLU A 60 -16.11 8.53 6.24
N GLU A 61 -15.83 8.89 4.99
CA GLU A 61 -15.56 7.93 3.92
C GLU A 61 -14.33 7.06 4.21
N ARG A 62 -13.25 7.66 4.74
CA ARG A 62 -12.05 6.91 5.16
C ARG A 62 -12.38 5.92 6.28
N MET A 63 -13.23 6.30 7.22
CA MET A 63 -13.71 5.42 8.29
C MET A 63 -14.51 4.26 7.70
N GLN A 64 -15.44 4.52 6.79
CA GLN A 64 -16.24 3.47 6.10
C GLN A 64 -15.35 2.49 5.33
N VAL A 65 -14.32 2.98 4.61
CA VAL A 65 -13.35 2.11 3.92
C VAL A 65 -12.60 1.24 4.94
N ALA A 66 -12.11 1.80 6.02
CA ALA A 66 -11.35 1.07 7.04
C ALA A 66 -12.23 -0.02 7.71
N GLU A 67 -13.48 0.30 8.04
CA GLU A 67 -14.45 -0.64 8.60
C GLU A 67 -14.73 -1.81 7.64
N ALA A 68 -15.04 -1.52 6.37
CA ALA A 68 -15.30 -2.54 5.36
C ALA A 68 -14.08 -3.45 5.12
N VAL A 69 -12.87 -2.88 5.13
CA VAL A 69 -11.63 -3.64 5.02
C VAL A 69 -11.42 -4.55 6.22
N LYS A 70 -11.55 -4.02 7.45
CA LYS A 70 -11.33 -4.81 8.68
C LYS A 70 -12.37 -5.92 8.81
N GLU A 71 -13.63 -5.66 8.48
CA GLU A 71 -14.69 -6.67 8.51
C GLU A 71 -14.36 -7.85 7.56
N ALA A 72 -13.93 -7.58 6.33
CA ALA A 72 -13.60 -8.61 5.36
C ALA A 72 -12.27 -9.32 5.64
N ALA A 73 -11.27 -8.60 6.13
CA ALA A 73 -9.96 -9.15 6.49
C ALA A 73 -10.08 -10.11 7.69
N GLY A 74 -10.94 -9.79 8.66
CA GLY A 74 -11.02 -10.52 9.92
C GLY A 74 -9.76 -10.36 10.75
N ASP A 75 -9.41 -11.38 11.54
CA ASP A 75 -8.21 -11.38 12.38
C ASP A 75 -7.02 -12.09 11.74
N ASP A 76 -7.24 -12.79 10.64
CA ASP A 76 -6.21 -13.59 9.95
C ASP A 76 -5.40 -12.78 8.94
N MET A 77 -5.82 -11.58 8.59
CA MET A 77 -5.13 -10.73 7.62
C MET A 77 -4.73 -9.39 8.25
N ALA A 78 -3.47 -9.03 8.12
CA ALA A 78 -3.00 -7.74 8.63
C ALA A 78 -3.63 -6.56 7.88
N VAL A 79 -4.12 -5.57 8.64
CA VAL A 79 -4.69 -4.33 8.08
C VAL A 79 -3.92 -3.14 8.61
N ILE A 80 -3.30 -2.38 7.71
CA ILE A 80 -2.65 -1.11 8.03
C ILE A 80 -3.52 0.01 7.46
N VAL A 81 -3.96 0.94 8.29
CA VAL A 81 -4.74 2.10 7.84
C VAL A 81 -3.85 3.34 7.79
N HIS A 82 -3.79 3.95 6.61
CA HIS A 82 -3.18 5.27 6.49
C HIS A 82 -4.09 6.32 7.09
N VAL A 83 -3.61 6.98 8.15
CA VAL A 83 -4.35 8.01 8.90
C VAL A 83 -3.83 9.42 8.65
N GLY A 84 -2.74 9.56 7.87
CA GLY A 84 -2.18 10.87 7.51
C GLY A 84 -3.24 11.75 6.85
N ALA A 85 -3.30 13.00 7.26
CA ALA A 85 -4.25 14.01 6.81
C ALA A 85 -3.59 15.38 6.76
N ALA A 86 -4.24 16.36 6.13
CA ALA A 86 -3.73 17.72 6.05
C ALA A 86 -3.60 18.39 7.43
N SER A 87 -4.43 17.98 8.40
CA SER A 87 -4.34 18.46 9.77
C SER A 87 -4.04 17.32 10.76
N THR A 88 -3.23 17.60 11.78
CA THR A 88 -2.96 16.66 12.88
C THR A 88 -4.25 16.27 13.61
N LYS A 89 -5.19 17.21 13.75
CA LYS A 89 -6.48 16.96 14.39
C LYS A 89 -7.26 15.85 13.70
N GLU A 90 -7.37 15.91 12.38
CA GLU A 90 -8.05 14.89 11.56
C GLU A 90 -7.32 13.55 11.61
N ALA A 91 -5.99 13.57 11.47
CA ALA A 91 -5.18 12.35 11.57
C ALA A 91 -5.38 11.64 12.93
N CYS A 92 -5.48 12.37 14.04
CA CYS A 92 -5.78 11.81 15.35
C CYS A 92 -7.20 11.23 15.45
N ILE A 93 -8.19 11.82 14.78
CA ILE A 93 -9.55 11.27 14.73
C ILE A 93 -9.52 9.91 14.02
N LEU A 94 -8.86 9.84 12.88
CA LEU A 94 -8.70 8.61 12.11
C LEU A 94 -7.89 7.54 12.86
N ALA A 95 -6.85 7.94 13.60
CA ALA A 95 -6.05 7.01 14.40
C ALA A 95 -6.86 6.36 15.54
N ARG A 96 -7.65 7.16 16.26
CA ARG A 96 -8.57 6.63 17.29
C ARG A 96 -9.64 5.72 16.70
N HIS A 97 -10.16 6.07 15.53
CA HIS A 97 -11.12 5.21 14.85
C HIS A 97 -10.49 3.87 14.43
N ALA A 98 -9.28 3.90 13.85
CA ALA A 98 -8.54 2.71 13.46
C ALA A 98 -8.31 1.75 14.64
N GLU A 99 -7.96 2.29 15.83
CA GLU A 99 -7.85 1.52 17.06
C GLU A 99 -9.19 0.90 17.49
N LYS A 100 -10.25 1.69 17.49
CA LYS A 100 -11.60 1.25 17.87
C LYS A 100 -12.08 0.06 17.05
N ILE A 101 -11.79 0.03 15.75
CA ILE A 101 -12.18 -1.07 14.86
C ILE A 101 -11.19 -2.24 14.86
N GLY A 102 -10.08 -2.14 15.61
CA GLY A 102 -9.13 -3.22 15.83
C GLY A 102 -8.26 -3.56 14.61
N VAL A 103 -7.77 -2.56 13.86
CA VAL A 103 -6.78 -2.80 12.79
C VAL A 103 -5.40 -3.12 13.37
N SER A 104 -4.50 -3.66 12.56
CA SER A 104 -3.18 -4.13 13.03
C SER A 104 -2.20 -2.99 13.28
N ALA A 105 -2.29 -1.90 12.51
CA ALA A 105 -1.40 -0.74 12.64
C ALA A 105 -1.99 0.50 11.97
N VAL A 106 -1.44 1.65 12.29
CA VAL A 106 -1.66 2.90 11.58
C VAL A 106 -0.39 3.37 10.86
N SER A 107 -0.58 4.18 9.82
CA SER A 107 0.52 4.77 9.07
C SER A 107 0.20 6.22 8.70
N ALA A 108 1.21 7.08 8.62
CA ALA A 108 1.01 8.45 8.16
C ALA A 108 2.19 8.94 7.31
N VAL A 109 1.86 9.65 6.20
CA VAL A 109 2.81 10.53 5.53
C VAL A 109 3.11 11.74 6.42
N PRO A 110 4.23 12.47 6.22
CA PRO A 110 4.32 13.84 6.73
C PRO A 110 3.16 14.66 6.18
N SER A 111 2.82 15.77 6.85
CA SER A 111 1.75 16.64 6.34
C SER A 111 2.04 17.06 4.88
N VAL A 112 0.99 17.16 4.09
CA VAL A 112 1.08 17.51 2.66
C VAL A 112 0.79 19.01 2.45
N TYR A 113 1.14 19.52 1.27
CA TYR A 113 0.92 20.89 0.80
C TYR A 113 1.90 21.92 1.39
N TYR A 114 2.07 21.99 2.71
CA TYR A 114 3.01 22.93 3.34
C TYR A 114 4.39 22.29 3.47
N ARG A 115 5.43 23.09 3.20
CA ARG A 115 6.81 22.70 3.49
C ARG A 115 7.09 22.89 4.98
N LEU A 116 7.11 21.82 5.72
CA LEU A 116 7.29 21.81 7.16
C LEU A 116 8.74 21.57 7.54
N SER A 117 9.14 22.07 8.71
CA SER A 117 10.40 21.67 9.35
C SER A 117 10.30 20.22 9.88
N GLU A 118 11.43 19.55 10.01
CA GLU A 118 11.47 18.19 10.61
C GLU A 118 10.92 18.15 12.03
N ALA A 119 11.14 19.20 12.81
CA ALA A 119 10.54 19.33 14.15
C ALA A 119 9.01 19.37 14.09
N SER A 120 8.42 20.00 13.07
CA SER A 120 6.98 20.02 12.85
C SER A 120 6.45 18.65 12.42
N ILE A 121 7.18 17.95 11.54
CA ILE A 121 6.83 16.60 11.07
C ILE A 121 6.89 15.62 12.25
N GLU A 122 7.96 15.65 13.04
CA GLU A 122 8.10 14.83 14.23
C GLU A 122 6.94 15.07 15.19
N LYS A 123 6.63 16.34 15.49
CA LYS A 123 5.52 16.67 16.39
C LYS A 123 4.18 16.20 15.86
N HIS A 124 3.96 16.28 14.54
CA HIS A 124 2.77 15.75 13.88
C HIS A 124 2.64 14.24 14.11
N TRP A 125 3.67 13.46 13.83
CA TRP A 125 3.66 12.01 14.01
C TRP A 125 3.56 11.62 15.50
N ASP A 126 4.25 12.32 16.40
CA ASP A 126 4.12 12.09 17.85
C ASP A 126 2.69 12.26 18.32
N THR A 127 2.04 13.34 17.88
CA THR A 127 0.66 13.61 18.28
C THR A 127 -0.32 12.57 17.72
N ILE A 128 -0.06 12.02 16.55
CA ILE A 128 -0.84 10.89 15.99
C ILE A 128 -0.63 9.63 16.85
N MET A 129 0.62 9.31 17.18
CA MET A 129 0.95 8.15 18.02
C MET A 129 0.38 8.25 19.44
N ASP A 130 0.32 9.46 20.00
CA ASP A 130 -0.30 9.71 21.31
C ASP A 130 -1.83 9.53 21.29
N ALA A 131 -2.44 9.56 20.10
CA ALA A 131 -3.89 9.42 19.95
C ALA A 131 -4.35 7.96 19.84
N THR A 132 -3.45 6.96 19.80
CA THR A 132 -3.76 5.53 19.64
C THR A 132 -2.71 4.65 20.30
N GLU A 133 -3.09 3.44 20.75
CA GLU A 133 -2.14 2.42 21.22
C GLU A 133 -1.61 1.51 20.08
N LEU A 134 -2.10 1.68 18.86
CA LEU A 134 -1.64 0.89 17.72
C LEU A 134 -0.18 1.19 17.36
N PRO A 135 0.56 0.22 16.82
CA PRO A 135 1.88 0.46 16.25
C PRO A 135 1.79 1.36 15.01
N PHE A 136 2.88 2.08 14.76
CA PHE A 136 2.96 3.12 13.75
C PHE A 136 3.99 2.79 12.66
N PHE A 137 3.59 3.00 11.42
CA PHE A 137 4.46 2.98 10.24
C PHE A 137 4.65 4.39 9.69
N ILE A 138 5.90 4.82 9.56
CA ILE A 138 6.22 6.01 8.78
C ILE A 138 5.88 5.73 7.30
N TYR A 139 5.28 6.69 6.62
CA TYR A 139 5.10 6.60 5.17
C TYR A 139 5.92 7.67 4.46
N ASN A 140 7.03 7.26 3.85
CA ASN A 140 7.88 8.10 3.03
C ASN A 140 7.49 7.95 1.55
N ILE A 141 7.01 9.03 0.93
CA ILE A 141 6.64 9.10 -0.49
C ILE A 141 6.97 10.50 -1.03
N PRO A 142 8.25 10.77 -1.29
CA PRO A 142 8.74 12.12 -1.64
C PRO A 142 8.04 12.72 -2.85
N GLN A 143 7.71 11.90 -3.85
CA GLN A 143 7.08 12.32 -5.10
C GLN A 143 5.70 12.98 -4.90
N LEU A 144 4.98 12.62 -3.83
CA LEU A 144 3.65 13.15 -3.54
C LEU A 144 3.65 14.16 -2.39
N THR A 145 4.56 14.02 -1.42
CA THR A 145 4.60 14.89 -0.24
C THR A 145 5.51 16.09 -0.42
N GLY A 146 6.44 16.03 -1.40
CA GLY A 146 7.47 17.05 -1.57
C GLY A 146 8.51 17.09 -0.44
N TYR A 147 8.54 16.06 0.42
CA TYR A 147 9.51 15.90 1.50
C TYR A 147 10.11 14.48 1.44
N ASP A 148 11.43 14.40 1.34
CA ASP A 148 12.16 13.15 1.46
C ASP A 148 12.71 13.01 2.89
N LEU A 149 12.43 11.88 3.52
CA LEU A 149 12.75 11.62 4.92
C LEU A 149 14.28 11.60 5.13
N SER A 150 14.78 12.52 5.96
CA SER A 150 16.19 12.53 6.33
C SER A 150 16.56 11.32 7.19
N PHE A 151 17.82 10.92 7.14
CA PHE A 151 18.31 9.82 7.98
C PHE A 151 18.32 10.21 9.45
N GLU A 152 18.51 11.47 9.76
CA GLU A 152 18.52 12.03 11.11
C GLU A 152 17.11 11.94 11.75
N LEU A 153 16.08 12.38 11.04
CA LEU A 153 14.70 12.26 11.53
C LEU A 153 14.28 10.79 11.58
N PHE A 154 14.64 9.99 10.58
CA PHE A 154 14.35 8.55 10.59
C PHE A 154 14.95 7.85 11.81
N GLU A 155 16.25 8.10 12.11
CA GLU A 155 16.92 7.51 13.27
C GLU A 155 16.24 7.89 14.58
N LYS A 156 15.80 9.15 14.71
CA LYS A 156 15.07 9.64 15.88
C LYS A 156 13.72 8.95 16.04
N MET A 157 12.99 8.83 14.94
CA MET A 157 11.68 8.17 14.94
C MET A 157 11.78 6.66 15.19
N ALA A 158 12.74 5.98 14.61
CA ALA A 158 12.94 4.54 14.76
C ALA A 158 13.28 4.10 16.20
N LYS A 159 13.72 5.03 17.06
CA LYS A 159 13.94 4.79 18.49
C LYS A 159 12.65 4.84 19.34
N LYS A 160 11.55 5.32 18.79
CA LYS A 160 10.26 5.43 19.50
C LYS A 160 9.57 4.06 19.51
N GLU A 161 9.10 3.63 20.67
CA GLU A 161 8.55 2.29 20.90
C GLU A 161 7.41 1.91 19.94
N LYS A 162 6.52 2.87 19.59
CA LYS A 162 5.39 2.65 18.69
C LYS A 162 5.79 2.59 17.21
N VAL A 163 6.97 3.10 16.83
CA VAL A 163 7.44 3.09 15.44
C VAL A 163 8.08 1.74 15.13
N ILE A 164 7.31 0.87 14.49
CA ILE A 164 7.76 -0.51 14.19
C ILE A 164 8.25 -0.68 12.76
N GLY A 165 8.05 0.32 11.89
CA GLY A 165 8.45 0.18 10.51
C GLY A 165 8.24 1.45 9.68
N ILE A 166 8.57 1.28 8.40
CA ILE A 166 8.41 2.29 7.35
C ILE A 166 7.87 1.67 6.07
N LYS A 167 6.94 2.35 5.40
CA LYS A 167 6.68 2.15 3.98
C LYS A 167 7.54 3.17 3.22
N ASN A 168 8.56 2.68 2.51
CA ASN A 168 9.45 3.55 1.73
C ASN A 168 9.08 3.48 0.24
N SER A 169 8.48 4.56 -0.26
CA SER A 169 8.15 4.74 -1.68
C SER A 169 9.12 5.69 -2.40
N SER A 170 10.30 5.96 -1.82
CA SER A 170 11.41 6.60 -2.54
C SER A 170 11.91 5.68 -3.66
N GLU A 171 12.34 6.26 -4.77
CA GLU A 171 12.93 5.52 -5.89
C GLU A 171 14.34 5.00 -5.61
N SER A 172 14.95 5.43 -4.49
CA SER A 172 16.30 5.05 -4.10
C SER A 172 16.31 3.77 -3.24
N THR A 173 16.77 2.68 -3.81
CA THR A 173 17.03 1.44 -3.05
C THR A 173 18.22 1.57 -2.07
N CYS A 174 19.15 2.48 -2.34
CA CYS A 174 20.20 2.88 -1.40
C CYS A 174 19.61 3.44 -0.08
N GLN A 175 18.51 4.17 -0.16
CA GLN A 175 17.83 4.68 1.03
C GLN A 175 17.25 3.53 1.88
N THR A 176 16.73 2.49 1.23
CA THR A 176 16.25 1.28 1.91
C THR A 176 17.37 0.58 2.67
N GLU A 177 18.55 0.42 2.06
CA GLU A 177 19.75 -0.14 2.73
C GLU A 177 20.14 0.69 3.96
N ARG A 178 20.16 2.02 3.80
CA ARG A 178 20.53 2.92 4.90
C ARG A 178 19.52 2.86 6.05
N PHE A 179 18.22 2.82 5.76
CA PHE A 179 17.19 2.63 6.79
C PHE A 179 17.35 1.29 7.50
N ARG A 180 17.65 0.20 6.78
CA ARG A 180 17.93 -1.11 7.37
C ARG A 180 19.12 -1.05 8.32
N LYS A 181 20.20 -0.39 7.91
CA LYS A 181 21.41 -0.24 8.73
C LYS A 181 21.15 0.56 10.01
N ILE A 182 20.34 1.62 9.93
CA ILE A 182 20.00 2.47 11.08
C ILE A 182 19.09 1.75 12.06
N ALA A 183 18.00 1.15 11.56
CA ALA A 183 16.93 0.61 12.43
C ALA A 183 17.16 -0.85 12.87
N GLY A 184 18.09 -1.56 12.24
CA GLY A 184 18.39 -2.95 12.59
C GLY A 184 17.44 -3.98 11.96
N PRO A 185 17.65 -5.29 12.19
CA PRO A 185 16.99 -6.38 11.47
C PRO A 185 15.51 -6.56 11.79
N ASP A 186 15.07 -6.16 12.97
CA ASP A 186 13.71 -6.39 13.46
C ASP A 186 12.71 -5.32 12.99
N PHE A 187 13.22 -4.20 12.47
CA PHE A 187 12.40 -3.10 11.96
C PHE A 187 11.77 -3.47 10.62
N VAL A 188 10.47 -3.25 10.46
CA VAL A 188 9.76 -3.58 9.22
C VAL A 188 10.01 -2.50 8.16
N ILE A 189 10.51 -2.89 7.00
CA ILE A 189 10.67 -1.98 5.86
C ILE A 189 9.85 -2.55 4.70
N PHE A 190 8.79 -1.84 4.33
CA PHE A 190 8.04 -2.14 3.12
C PHE A 190 8.64 -1.41 1.93
N ASN A 191 8.97 -2.15 0.87
CA ASN A 191 9.25 -1.56 -0.43
C ASN A 191 7.96 -0.98 -1.02
N GLY A 192 7.96 0.29 -1.41
CA GLY A 192 6.80 0.97 -1.98
C GLY A 192 6.74 1.00 -3.50
N PRO A 193 7.85 1.25 -4.23
CA PRO A 193 7.84 1.22 -5.69
C PRO A 193 7.70 -0.22 -6.21
N ASP A 194 6.63 -0.46 -6.96
CA ASP A 194 6.24 -1.79 -7.45
C ASP A 194 7.29 -2.37 -8.40
N GLU A 195 7.86 -1.50 -9.22
CA GLU A 195 8.84 -1.81 -10.28
C GLU A 195 10.17 -2.31 -9.74
N GLN A 196 10.45 -2.09 -8.47
CA GLN A 196 11.74 -2.43 -7.84
C GLN A 196 11.58 -3.28 -6.56
N LEU A 197 10.52 -4.10 -6.48
CA LEU A 197 10.32 -4.96 -5.30
C LEU A 197 11.54 -5.87 -5.08
N LEU A 198 12.05 -6.52 -6.13
CA LEU A 198 13.24 -7.37 -6.05
C LEU A 198 14.45 -6.59 -5.52
N ALA A 199 14.73 -5.43 -6.11
CA ALA A 199 15.87 -4.60 -5.70
C ALA A 199 15.73 -4.11 -4.25
N GLY A 200 14.53 -3.65 -3.86
CA GLY A 200 14.25 -3.25 -2.48
C GLY A 200 14.41 -4.40 -1.47
N ARG A 201 13.95 -5.62 -1.82
CA ARG A 201 14.13 -6.82 -0.99
C ARG A 201 15.61 -7.18 -0.83
N LEU A 202 16.40 -7.09 -1.88
CA LEU A 202 17.85 -7.33 -1.83
C LEU A 202 18.58 -6.27 -1.01
N MET A 203 18.07 -5.03 -0.94
CA MET A 203 18.60 -3.94 -0.13
C MET A 203 18.04 -3.88 1.29
N GLY A 204 17.28 -4.91 1.71
CA GLY A 204 16.87 -5.05 3.10
C GLY A 204 15.41 -4.73 3.41
N ALA A 205 14.55 -4.47 2.40
CA ALA A 205 13.12 -4.45 2.64
C ALA A 205 12.62 -5.85 3.07
N THR A 206 11.69 -5.89 4.03
CA THR A 206 11.15 -7.15 4.57
C THR A 206 9.91 -7.63 3.83
N ALA A 207 9.22 -6.72 3.16
CA ALA A 207 7.95 -6.97 2.49
C ALA A 207 7.70 -5.90 1.41
N GLY A 208 6.56 -5.97 0.72
CA GLY A 208 6.14 -4.94 -0.24
C GLY A 208 4.72 -4.46 -0.01
N ILE A 209 4.49 -3.16 -0.22
CA ILE A 209 3.15 -2.55 -0.32
C ILE A 209 3.07 -1.81 -1.65
N GLY A 210 2.28 -2.30 -2.59
CA GLY A 210 2.23 -1.74 -3.93
C GLY A 210 0.83 -1.41 -4.44
N GLY A 211 0.75 -0.37 -5.28
CA GLY A 211 -0.49 0.11 -5.89
C GLY A 211 -1.02 -0.81 -6.99
N THR A 212 -0.12 -1.47 -7.74
CA THR A 212 -0.48 -2.41 -8.79
C THR A 212 -0.61 -3.86 -8.28
N TYR A 213 -0.24 -4.11 -7.01
CA TYR A 213 -0.34 -5.44 -6.41
C TYR A 213 -1.77 -5.98 -6.47
N GLY A 214 -2.76 -5.12 -6.28
CA GLY A 214 -4.16 -5.51 -6.38
C GLY A 214 -4.60 -5.97 -7.76
N THR A 215 -3.94 -5.56 -8.84
CA THR A 215 -4.26 -6.01 -10.21
C THR A 215 -3.68 -7.38 -10.55
N MET A 216 -2.59 -7.80 -9.91
CA MET A 216 -1.84 -9.02 -10.22
C MET A 216 -1.12 -9.60 -8.99
N PRO A 217 -1.83 -9.81 -7.86
CA PRO A 217 -1.19 -10.24 -6.61
C PRO A 217 -0.47 -11.57 -6.75
N GLU A 218 -0.97 -12.48 -7.59
CA GLU A 218 -0.36 -13.78 -7.80
C GLU A 218 1.08 -13.67 -8.32
N LEU A 219 1.38 -12.68 -9.18
CA LEU A 219 2.73 -12.48 -9.70
C LEU A 219 3.67 -11.94 -8.63
N TYR A 220 3.19 -11.07 -7.72
CA TYR A 220 3.97 -10.57 -6.60
C TYR A 220 4.20 -11.62 -5.51
N LEU A 221 3.22 -12.50 -5.29
CA LEU A 221 3.38 -13.65 -4.39
C LEU A 221 4.46 -14.59 -4.93
N GLU A 222 4.44 -14.90 -6.23
CA GLU A 222 5.47 -15.72 -6.86
C GLU A 222 6.85 -15.04 -6.83
N LEU A 223 6.92 -13.74 -7.14
CA LEU A 223 8.16 -12.98 -7.03
C LEU A 223 8.72 -13.05 -5.60
N THR A 224 7.86 -12.88 -4.59
CA THR A 224 8.28 -12.97 -3.20
C THR A 224 8.79 -14.36 -2.86
N ARG A 225 8.11 -15.42 -3.30
CA ARG A 225 8.53 -16.82 -3.11
C ARG A 225 9.89 -17.09 -3.75
N LEU A 226 10.12 -16.61 -4.97
CA LEU A 226 11.42 -16.76 -5.67
C LEU A 226 12.55 -16.07 -4.91
N ILE A 227 12.31 -14.85 -4.42
CA ILE A 227 13.28 -14.10 -3.60
C ILE A 227 13.62 -14.86 -2.31
N GLU A 228 12.61 -15.36 -1.61
CA GLU A 228 12.77 -16.08 -0.33
C GLU A 228 13.50 -17.42 -0.50
N ASN A 229 13.33 -18.07 -1.66
CA ASN A 229 14.07 -19.27 -2.03
C ASN A 229 15.48 -19.00 -2.59
N GLY A 230 15.89 -17.74 -2.74
CA GLY A 230 17.19 -17.38 -3.30
C GLY A 230 17.30 -17.56 -4.82
N ASP A 231 16.19 -17.80 -5.52
CA ASP A 231 16.15 -17.95 -6.98
C ASP A 231 16.10 -16.58 -7.68
N ILE A 232 17.21 -15.88 -7.60
CA ILE A 232 17.31 -14.49 -8.06
C ILE A 232 17.18 -14.39 -9.59
N GLU A 233 17.63 -15.37 -10.34
CA GLU A 233 17.51 -15.35 -11.81
C GLU A 233 16.05 -15.45 -12.29
N ASN A 234 15.25 -16.30 -11.69
CA ASN A 234 13.81 -16.35 -12.00
C ASN A 234 13.05 -15.17 -11.38
N ALA A 235 13.48 -14.66 -10.20
CA ALA A 235 12.94 -13.44 -9.63
C ALA A 235 13.14 -12.22 -10.56
N LYS A 236 14.31 -12.07 -11.21
CA LYS A 236 14.54 -11.02 -12.23
C LYS A 236 13.56 -11.15 -13.40
N LYS A 237 13.40 -12.36 -13.94
CA LYS A 237 12.45 -12.60 -15.05
C LYS A 237 11.02 -12.27 -14.63
N MET A 238 10.62 -12.64 -13.41
CA MET A 238 9.29 -12.33 -12.89
C MET A 238 9.10 -10.83 -12.70
N GLN A 239 10.07 -10.12 -12.09
CA GLN A 239 10.03 -8.66 -11.96
C GLN A 239 9.90 -7.97 -13.32
N THR A 240 10.62 -8.43 -14.36
CA THR A 240 10.51 -7.89 -15.72
C THR A 240 9.09 -8.07 -16.27
N LYS A 241 8.48 -9.26 -16.14
CA LYS A 241 7.09 -9.51 -16.57
C LYS A 241 6.09 -8.60 -15.85
N ILE A 242 6.29 -8.37 -14.55
CA ILE A 242 5.49 -7.43 -13.75
C ILE A 242 5.66 -6.01 -14.27
N ASN A 243 6.90 -5.57 -14.50
CA ASN A 243 7.20 -4.22 -14.98
C ASN A 243 6.58 -3.95 -16.36
N ASP A 244 6.58 -4.92 -17.27
CA ASP A 244 5.90 -4.82 -18.56
C ASP A 244 4.40 -4.56 -18.39
N CYS A 245 3.76 -5.20 -17.40
CA CYS A 245 2.35 -4.92 -17.08
C CYS A 245 2.15 -3.54 -16.44
N ILE A 246 3.08 -3.11 -15.58
CA ILE A 246 3.03 -1.77 -14.96
C ILE A 246 3.16 -0.69 -16.03
N TYR A 247 4.10 -0.81 -16.96
CA TYR A 247 4.27 0.18 -18.04
C TYR A 247 3.04 0.24 -18.95
N GLU A 248 2.37 -0.88 -19.21
CA GLU A 248 1.10 -0.88 -19.93
C GLU A 248 0.01 -0.15 -19.11
N LEU A 249 -0.12 -0.40 -17.80
CA LEU A 249 -1.06 0.34 -16.93
C LEU A 249 -0.79 1.85 -16.94
N LEU A 250 0.48 2.26 -16.86
CA LEU A 250 0.88 3.66 -16.88
C LEU A 250 0.59 4.34 -18.22
N SER A 251 0.61 3.59 -19.34
CA SER A 251 0.37 4.12 -20.70
C SER A 251 -1.03 4.70 -20.88
N PHE A 252 -1.99 4.37 -20.01
CA PHE A 252 -3.35 4.93 -20.05
C PHE A 252 -3.46 6.35 -19.47
N GLY A 253 -2.39 6.88 -18.88
CA GLY A 253 -2.37 8.23 -18.27
C GLY A 253 -3.20 8.35 -16.98
N SER A 254 -3.85 7.28 -16.55
CA SER A 254 -4.59 7.17 -15.28
C SER A 254 -4.35 5.80 -14.67
N LEU A 255 -3.31 5.70 -13.87
CA LEU A 255 -2.91 4.41 -13.26
C LEU A 255 -4.07 3.78 -12.46
N TYR A 256 -4.73 4.55 -11.59
CA TYR A 256 -5.79 4.00 -10.75
C TYR A 256 -7.05 3.66 -11.58
N GLY A 257 -7.35 4.43 -12.63
CA GLY A 257 -8.40 4.09 -13.58
C GLY A 257 -8.13 2.77 -14.31
N ALA A 258 -6.90 2.59 -14.81
CA ALA A 258 -6.49 1.36 -15.47
C ALA A 258 -6.51 0.16 -14.51
N CYS A 259 -5.99 0.31 -13.29
CA CYS A 259 -6.02 -0.72 -12.25
C CYS A 259 -7.45 -1.18 -11.96
N LYS A 260 -8.39 -0.25 -11.72
CA LYS A 260 -9.81 -0.57 -11.44
C LYS A 260 -10.46 -1.31 -12.61
N ALA A 261 -10.21 -0.87 -13.85
CA ALA A 261 -10.73 -1.52 -15.05
C ALA A 261 -10.20 -2.96 -15.21
N VAL A 262 -8.90 -3.17 -15.02
CA VAL A 262 -8.27 -4.50 -15.08
C VAL A 262 -8.79 -5.40 -13.96
N MET A 263 -8.88 -4.91 -12.73
CA MET A 263 -9.42 -5.69 -11.60
C MET A 263 -10.87 -6.10 -11.83
N THR A 264 -11.70 -5.20 -12.37
CA THR A 264 -13.10 -5.51 -12.71
C THR A 264 -13.17 -6.68 -13.69
N LEU A 265 -12.33 -6.68 -14.75
CA LEU A 265 -12.30 -7.77 -15.73
C LEU A 265 -11.75 -9.09 -15.14
N ARG A 266 -10.71 -9.00 -14.31
CA ARG A 266 -10.06 -10.20 -13.77
C ARG A 266 -10.87 -10.87 -12.66
N TYR A 267 -11.54 -10.11 -11.85
CA TYR A 267 -12.21 -10.65 -10.64
C TYR A 267 -13.72 -10.71 -10.75
N GLY A 268 -14.32 -10.06 -11.77
CA GLY A 268 -15.76 -9.96 -11.88
C GLY A 268 -16.41 -9.09 -10.79
N ILE A 269 -15.62 -8.28 -10.09
CA ILE A 269 -16.04 -7.34 -9.05
C ILE A 269 -16.02 -5.95 -9.67
N ASP A 270 -17.14 -5.22 -9.63
CA ASP A 270 -17.17 -3.84 -10.14
C ASP A 270 -16.36 -2.93 -9.20
N CYS A 271 -15.13 -2.61 -9.61
CA CYS A 271 -14.22 -1.73 -8.87
C CYS A 271 -14.51 -0.23 -9.11
N GLY A 272 -15.57 0.10 -9.86
CA GLY A 272 -15.95 1.47 -10.15
C GLY A 272 -14.90 2.23 -10.96
N ILE A 273 -14.94 3.56 -10.85
CA ILE A 273 -13.98 4.48 -11.46
C ILE A 273 -13.28 5.31 -10.37
N PRO A 274 -12.11 5.88 -10.62
CA PRO A 274 -11.48 6.79 -9.66
C PRO A 274 -12.28 8.10 -9.55
N ARG A 275 -12.17 8.76 -8.39
CA ARG A 275 -12.77 10.08 -8.17
C ARG A 275 -11.96 11.17 -8.89
N LEU A 276 -12.63 12.15 -9.43
CA LEU A 276 -11.94 13.33 -9.99
C LEU A 276 -11.05 14.01 -8.95
N PRO A 277 -9.88 14.52 -9.35
CA PRO A 277 -9.42 14.81 -10.72
C PRO A 277 -8.78 13.64 -11.50
N MET A 278 -8.78 12.42 -10.94
CA MET A 278 -8.26 11.26 -11.67
C MET A 278 -9.28 10.79 -12.71
N LEU A 279 -8.80 10.56 -13.94
CA LEU A 279 -9.69 10.18 -15.04
C LEU A 279 -10.00 8.67 -15.03
N PRO A 280 -11.20 8.26 -15.38
CA PRO A 280 -11.54 6.85 -15.56
C PRO A 280 -10.88 6.27 -16.81
N VAL A 281 -10.66 4.96 -16.79
CA VAL A 281 -10.29 4.16 -17.97
C VAL A 281 -11.40 3.14 -18.19
N SER A 282 -11.89 3.03 -19.43
CA SER A 282 -12.98 2.11 -19.73
C SER A 282 -12.52 0.66 -19.66
N LYS A 283 -13.27 -0.19 -18.94
CA LYS A 283 -13.05 -1.65 -18.98
C LYS A 283 -13.30 -2.26 -20.36
N ASP A 284 -14.03 -1.53 -21.24
CA ASP A 284 -14.29 -1.97 -22.60
C ASP A 284 -13.22 -1.61 -23.60
N ASP A 285 -12.21 -0.81 -23.20
CA ASP A 285 -11.04 -0.53 -24.02
C ASP A 285 -10.34 -1.84 -24.43
N PRO A 286 -10.09 -2.07 -25.74
CA PRO A 286 -9.44 -3.30 -26.22
C PRO A 286 -8.05 -3.53 -25.60
N LYS A 287 -7.30 -2.47 -25.29
CA LYS A 287 -5.98 -2.57 -24.64
C LYS A 287 -6.11 -3.02 -23.19
N ILE A 288 -7.11 -2.55 -22.45
CA ILE A 288 -7.41 -3.00 -21.08
C ILE A 288 -7.80 -4.48 -21.08
N LYS A 289 -8.65 -4.92 -22.01
CA LYS A 289 -9.00 -6.34 -22.16
C LYS A 289 -7.77 -7.20 -22.46
N ALA A 290 -6.94 -6.76 -23.40
CA ALA A 290 -5.70 -7.45 -23.75
C ALA A 290 -4.72 -7.55 -22.57
N LEU A 291 -4.59 -6.47 -21.78
CA LEU A 291 -3.74 -6.46 -20.57
C LEU A 291 -4.28 -7.41 -19.48
N ALA A 292 -5.60 -7.39 -19.23
CA ALA A 292 -6.20 -8.33 -18.27
C ALA A 292 -5.98 -9.80 -18.69
N GLU A 293 -6.12 -10.11 -19.99
CA GLU A 293 -5.82 -11.43 -20.53
C GLU A 293 -4.33 -11.78 -20.45
N LYS A 294 -3.43 -10.81 -20.73
CA LYS A 294 -1.98 -10.99 -20.55
C LYS A 294 -1.65 -11.39 -19.12
N ILE A 295 -2.16 -10.65 -18.14
CA ILE A 295 -1.95 -10.96 -16.71
C ILE A 295 -2.50 -12.36 -16.39
N ASN A 296 -3.70 -12.72 -16.85
CA ASN A 296 -4.27 -14.03 -16.61
C ASN A 296 -3.41 -15.18 -17.24
N ARG A 297 -2.82 -14.97 -18.41
CA ARG A 297 -1.86 -15.93 -19.01
C ARG A 297 -0.61 -16.08 -18.15
N LEU A 298 -0.01 -14.97 -17.69
CA LEU A 298 1.16 -15.01 -16.79
C LEU A 298 0.85 -15.74 -15.48
N VAL A 299 -0.34 -15.52 -14.91
CA VAL A 299 -0.79 -16.25 -13.72
C VAL A 299 -0.98 -17.74 -13.99
N ALA A 300 -1.45 -18.12 -15.18
CA ALA A 300 -1.57 -19.54 -15.54
C ALA A 300 -0.21 -20.22 -15.75
N GLU A 301 0.83 -19.48 -16.16
CA GLU A 301 2.20 -20.00 -16.31
C GLU A 301 2.83 -20.37 -14.95
N ILE A 302 2.60 -19.58 -13.89
CA ILE A 302 3.17 -19.84 -12.56
C ILE A 302 2.49 -20.97 -11.78
N LYS A 303 1.31 -21.42 -12.24
CA LYS A 303 0.57 -22.54 -11.62
C LYS A 303 0.92 -23.91 -12.19
N LYS A 304 1.75 -23.91 -13.24
CA LYS A 304 2.26 -25.15 -13.89
C LYS A 304 3.60 -25.59 -13.28
#